data_dc30436f0d415d921b043dc5b2e25644
#
_entry.id   dc30436f0d415d921b043dc5b2e25644
#
_cell.length_a   1.000
_cell.length_b   1.000
_cell.length_c   1.000
_cell.angle_alpha   90.00
_cell.angle_beta   90.00
_cell.angle_gamma   90.00
#
_symmetry.space_group_name_H-M   'P 1'
#
loop_
_entity.id
_entity.type
_entity.pdbx_description
1 polymer ?
#
loop_
_entity_poly.entity_id
_entity_poly.type
_entity_poly.pdbx_seq_one_letter_code
_entity_poly.pdbx_strand_id
1 'polypeptide(L)'
;MNPVSGIQRWVLVDARPEVVFAYLTDLPRHGEWDDQTGFTVVRTSDGPVVEGSFCERQRFEVFQAPILRGGATSSQVSWIKSLTVTGCEPNQALDFETKNLYNGLSVGSESVSFRLYAQGSGTMLVMTDKQNPHLPGPFHLLMLGMEVIKSNVLSPVVTVMFRVFPFLRSNRELSRIKNAVERG
;
A
#
# COMPACT_ATOMS: atom_id res chain seq x y z
N MET A 1 -23.14 10.80 -4.48
CA MET A 1 -22.11 9.77 -4.41
C MET A 1 -22.12 9.22 -3.00
N ASN A 2 -22.48 7.95 -2.81
CA ASN A 2 -22.39 7.33 -1.49
C ASN A 2 -20.92 7.22 -1.10
N PRO A 3 -20.51 7.62 0.12
CA PRO A 3 -19.17 7.42 0.58
C PRO A 3 -18.87 5.92 0.56
N VAL A 4 -17.81 5.54 -0.14
CA VAL A 4 -17.30 4.17 -0.07
C VAL A 4 -16.93 3.94 1.39
N SER A 5 -17.68 3.09 2.08
CA SER A 5 -17.42 2.77 3.47
C SER A 5 -16.04 2.11 3.55
N GLY A 6 -15.12 2.70 4.32
CA GLY A 6 -13.80 2.12 4.54
C GLY A 6 -13.92 0.74 5.19
N ILE A 7 -13.05 -0.18 4.83
CA ILE A 7 -12.98 -1.50 5.45
C ILE A 7 -12.16 -1.37 6.73
N GLN A 8 -12.79 -1.66 7.87
CA GLN A 8 -12.15 -1.62 9.18
C GLN A 8 -11.71 -3.02 9.62
N ARG A 9 -10.51 -3.12 10.16
CA ARG A 9 -9.91 -4.37 10.67
C ARG A 9 -9.05 -4.09 11.88
N TRP A 10 -8.78 -5.11 12.67
CA TRP A 10 -7.98 -4.99 13.87
C TRP A 10 -7.09 -6.22 14.11
N VAL A 11 -6.04 -6.01 14.88
CA VAL A 11 -5.16 -7.08 15.40
C VAL A 11 -4.69 -6.70 16.80
N LEU A 12 -4.49 -7.69 17.65
CA LEU A 12 -3.83 -7.51 18.92
C LEU A 12 -2.32 -7.73 18.74
N VAL A 13 -1.53 -6.72 19.12
CA VAL A 13 -0.06 -6.72 19.07
C VAL A 13 0.46 -6.80 20.51
N ASP A 14 1.36 -7.72 20.78
CA ASP A 14 1.99 -7.87 22.11
C ASP A 14 3.16 -6.87 22.28
N ALA A 15 2.83 -5.61 22.17
CA ALA A 15 3.73 -4.49 22.38
C ALA A 15 2.93 -3.26 22.82
N ARG A 16 3.55 -2.36 23.60
CA ARG A 16 2.92 -1.11 24.03
C ARG A 16 2.64 -0.18 22.85
N PRO A 17 1.64 0.74 22.97
CA PRO A 17 1.28 1.67 21.89
C PRO A 17 2.46 2.48 21.35
N GLU A 18 3.42 2.86 22.21
CA GLU A 18 4.59 3.64 21.82
C GLU A 18 5.49 2.88 20.84
N VAL A 19 5.64 1.56 21.04
CA VAL A 19 6.46 0.71 20.18
C VAL A 19 5.77 0.50 18.83
N VAL A 20 4.46 0.24 18.85
CA VAL A 20 3.65 0.10 17.63
C VAL A 20 3.65 1.41 16.85
N PHE A 21 3.46 2.54 17.52
CA PHE A 21 3.44 3.86 16.89
C PHE A 21 4.80 4.21 16.28
N ALA A 22 5.91 3.97 17.00
CA ALA A 22 7.25 4.19 16.46
C ALA A 22 7.50 3.39 15.17
N TYR A 23 7.02 2.14 15.10
CA TYR A 23 7.10 1.33 13.89
C TYR A 23 6.25 1.90 12.74
N LEU A 24 5.02 2.35 13.02
CA LEU A 24 4.12 2.92 12.02
C LEU A 24 4.61 4.28 11.50
N THR A 25 5.34 5.04 12.31
CA THR A 25 5.90 6.35 11.92
C THR A 25 7.26 6.24 11.23
N ASP A 26 7.87 5.07 11.16
CA ASP A 26 9.04 4.83 10.32
C ASP A 26 8.60 4.66 8.84
N LEU A 27 8.29 5.79 8.18
CA LEU A 27 7.71 5.79 6.83
C LEU A 27 8.54 5.01 5.80
N PRO A 28 9.88 5.01 5.82
CA PRO A 28 10.71 4.16 4.96
C PRO A 28 10.40 2.66 5.10
N ARG A 29 10.05 2.20 6.30
CA ARG A 29 9.74 0.79 6.57
C ARG A 29 8.34 0.35 6.14
N HIS A 30 7.46 1.25 5.72
CA HIS A 30 6.11 0.87 5.25
C HIS A 30 6.12 -0.16 4.12
N GLY A 31 7.19 -0.24 3.32
CA GLY A 31 7.36 -1.30 2.31
C GLY A 31 7.43 -2.73 2.87
N GLU A 32 7.72 -2.90 4.17
CA GLU A 32 7.83 -4.22 4.80
C GLU A 32 6.46 -4.90 4.98
N TRP A 33 5.42 -4.10 5.25
CA TRP A 33 4.07 -4.60 5.48
C TRP A 33 3.09 -4.28 4.34
N ASP A 34 3.29 -3.20 3.62
CA ASP A 34 2.57 -2.88 2.39
C ASP A 34 3.05 -3.83 1.28
N ASP A 35 2.12 -4.48 0.56
CA ASP A 35 2.42 -5.56 -0.41
C ASP A 35 3.17 -5.05 -1.67
N GLN A 36 4.23 -4.27 -1.46
CA GLN A 36 4.99 -3.56 -2.48
C GLN A 36 6.44 -4.04 -2.56
N THR A 37 6.60 -5.32 -2.89
CA THR A 37 7.93 -5.85 -3.21
C THR A 37 8.55 -5.13 -4.40
N GLY A 38 9.82 -4.74 -4.26
CA GLY A 38 10.59 -4.10 -5.33
C GLY A 38 10.46 -2.58 -5.42
N PHE A 39 9.73 -1.93 -4.50
CA PHE A 39 9.78 -0.48 -4.37
C PHE A 39 10.98 -0.04 -3.53
N THR A 40 11.66 1.01 -3.97
CA THR A 40 12.74 1.67 -3.23
C THR A 40 12.30 3.07 -2.82
N VAL A 41 12.69 3.49 -1.62
CA VAL A 41 12.47 4.86 -1.16
C VAL A 41 13.38 5.79 -1.98
N VAL A 42 12.79 6.79 -2.62
CA VAL A 42 13.51 7.80 -3.41
C VAL A 42 13.55 9.14 -2.70
N ARG A 43 12.54 9.44 -1.88
CA ARG A 43 12.46 10.68 -1.11
C ARG A 43 11.59 10.48 0.13
N THR A 44 12.01 11.06 1.25
CA THR A 44 11.25 11.10 2.50
C THR A 44 11.52 12.40 3.24
N SER A 45 10.57 12.84 4.08
CA SER A 45 10.78 13.94 5.00
C SER A 45 11.74 13.55 6.11
N ASP A 46 12.54 14.50 6.56
CA ASP A 46 13.45 14.32 7.71
C ASP A 46 12.74 14.63 9.02
N GLY A 47 13.26 14.04 10.10
CA GLY A 47 12.81 14.33 11.47
C GLY A 47 11.57 13.56 11.91
N PRO A 48 10.95 13.99 13.04
CA PRO A 48 9.76 13.36 13.58
C PRO A 48 8.59 13.43 12.59
N VAL A 49 7.79 12.37 12.54
CA VAL A 49 6.60 12.34 11.68
C VAL A 49 5.51 13.22 12.26
N VAL A 50 5.06 14.17 11.47
CA VAL A 50 3.97 15.11 11.73
C VAL A 50 3.05 15.18 10.52
N GLU A 51 1.95 15.89 10.63
CA GLU A 51 1.10 16.20 9.48
C GLU A 51 1.91 16.91 8.38
N GLY A 52 1.77 16.45 7.13
CA GLY A 52 2.56 16.90 5.99
C GLY A 52 3.85 16.11 5.76
N SER A 53 4.30 15.27 6.69
CA SER A 53 5.41 14.34 6.45
C SER A 53 5.08 13.41 5.28
N PHE A 54 6.09 13.09 4.45
CA PHE A 54 5.89 12.29 3.26
C PHE A 54 6.96 11.23 3.06
N CYS A 55 6.62 10.22 2.27
CA CYS A 55 7.56 9.23 1.76
C CYS A 55 7.18 8.84 0.32
N GLU A 56 8.11 8.98 -0.59
CA GLU A 56 7.96 8.55 -1.98
C GLU A 56 8.78 7.29 -2.23
N ARG A 57 8.14 6.33 -2.89
CA ARG A 57 8.76 5.09 -3.32
C ARG A 57 8.59 4.90 -4.81
N GLN A 58 9.60 4.32 -5.45
CA GLN A 58 9.59 4.07 -6.88
C GLN A 58 9.95 2.62 -7.18
N ARG A 59 9.31 2.08 -8.20
CA ARG A 59 9.62 0.78 -8.78
C ARG A 59 9.68 0.92 -10.30
N PHE A 60 10.69 0.32 -10.89
CA PHE A 60 10.79 0.19 -12.33
C PHE A 60 10.46 -1.22 -12.78
N GLU A 61 9.66 -1.35 -13.80
CA GLU A 61 9.38 -2.62 -14.47
C GLU A 61 9.79 -2.52 -15.92
N VAL A 62 10.50 -3.54 -16.39
CA VAL A 62 10.87 -3.67 -17.81
C VAL A 62 9.89 -4.62 -18.46
N PHE A 63 9.11 -4.11 -19.41
CA PHE A 63 8.23 -4.92 -20.23
C PHE A 63 8.96 -5.32 -21.51
N GLN A 64 9.09 -6.62 -21.72
CA GLN A 64 9.46 -7.16 -23.03
C GLN A 64 8.16 -7.52 -23.76
N ALA A 65 7.75 -6.69 -24.71
CA ALA A 65 6.64 -7.04 -25.59
C ALA A 65 7.14 -8.05 -26.63
N PRO A 66 6.52 -9.26 -26.74
CA PRO A 66 6.81 -10.14 -27.85
C PRO A 66 6.30 -9.46 -29.13
N ILE A 67 7.21 -8.98 -29.96
CA ILE A 67 6.83 -8.47 -31.29
C ILE A 67 6.63 -9.67 -32.19
N LEU A 68 5.48 -9.75 -32.84
CA LEU A 68 5.10 -10.78 -33.81
C LEU A 68 6.00 -10.83 -35.05
N ARG A 69 6.96 -9.90 -35.24
CA ARG A 69 8.00 -9.93 -36.27
C ARG A 69 9.24 -9.15 -35.83
N GLY A 70 10.23 -9.85 -35.32
CA GLY A 70 11.65 -9.49 -35.55
C GLY A 70 12.26 -8.33 -34.75
N GLY A 71 11.85 -8.03 -33.51
CA GLY A 71 12.55 -7.08 -32.67
C GLY A 71 11.90 -6.97 -31.28
N ALA A 72 12.69 -7.12 -30.20
CA ALA A 72 12.20 -6.88 -28.85
C ALA A 72 12.31 -5.38 -28.55
N THR A 73 11.20 -4.67 -28.39
CA THR A 73 11.19 -3.36 -27.74
C THR A 73 10.99 -3.54 -26.26
N SER A 74 11.99 -3.15 -25.47
CA SER A 74 11.83 -3.05 -24.02
C SER A 74 11.30 -1.66 -23.69
N SER A 75 10.14 -1.58 -23.06
CA SER A 75 9.64 -0.34 -22.46
C SER A 75 9.84 -0.38 -20.95
N GLN A 76 10.47 0.66 -20.42
CA GLN A 76 10.58 0.83 -18.98
C GLN A 76 9.37 1.56 -18.47
N VAL A 77 8.72 0.99 -17.46
CA VAL A 77 7.55 1.58 -16.81
C VAL A 77 7.93 1.97 -15.39
N SER A 78 7.55 3.16 -14.97
CA SER A 78 7.75 3.61 -13.60
C SER A 78 6.44 3.60 -12.82
N TRP A 79 6.49 3.02 -11.63
CA TRP A 79 5.48 3.15 -10.60
C TRP A 79 6.01 4.05 -9.51
N ILE A 80 5.23 5.05 -9.11
CA ILE A 80 5.52 5.90 -7.96
C ILE A 80 4.35 5.79 -6.99
N LYS A 81 4.67 5.54 -5.73
CA LYS A 81 3.73 5.63 -4.62
C LYS A 81 4.18 6.75 -3.71
N SER A 82 3.36 7.79 -3.59
CA SER A 82 3.60 8.93 -2.72
C SER A 82 2.65 8.83 -1.53
N LEU A 83 3.21 8.73 -0.33
CA LEU A 83 2.49 8.74 0.93
C LEU A 83 2.65 10.12 1.57
N THR A 84 1.55 10.69 2.06
CA THR A 84 1.55 11.94 2.83
C THR A 84 0.74 11.75 4.11
N VAL A 85 1.33 12.08 5.25
CA VAL A 85 0.65 12.03 6.54
C VAL A 85 -0.37 13.16 6.62
N THR A 86 -1.61 12.83 6.91
CA THR A 86 -2.75 13.76 7.00
C THR A 86 -3.23 13.98 8.43
N GLY A 87 -2.75 13.17 9.37
CA GLY A 87 -3.02 13.31 10.79
C GLY A 87 -2.06 12.46 11.61
N CYS A 88 -1.57 12.99 12.72
CA CYS A 88 -0.61 12.31 13.57
C CYS A 88 -0.85 12.70 15.03
N GLU A 89 -1.36 11.77 15.82
CA GLU A 89 -1.52 11.89 17.27
C GLU A 89 -0.59 10.87 17.95
N PRO A 90 0.45 11.29 18.64
CA PRO A 90 1.46 10.39 19.21
C PRO A 90 0.84 9.26 20.03
N ASN A 91 1.23 8.02 19.71
CA ASN A 91 0.82 6.78 20.36
C ASN A 91 -0.69 6.45 20.28
N GLN A 92 -1.48 7.23 19.54
CA GLN A 92 -2.93 7.07 19.43
C GLN A 92 -3.41 6.90 18.00
N ALA A 93 -2.92 7.75 17.06
CA ALA A 93 -3.43 7.77 15.71
C ALA A 93 -2.38 8.16 14.69
N LEU A 94 -2.47 7.54 13.50
CA LEU A 94 -1.72 7.93 12.30
C LEU A 94 -2.65 7.78 11.10
N ASP A 95 -2.84 8.90 10.39
CA ASP A 95 -3.62 8.96 9.16
C ASP A 95 -2.71 9.35 7.99
N PHE A 96 -2.86 8.72 6.85
CA PHE A 96 -2.13 9.12 5.66
C PHE A 96 -2.93 8.86 4.38
N GLU A 97 -2.63 9.64 3.37
CA GLU A 97 -3.09 9.45 2.00
C GLU A 97 -1.95 8.96 1.12
N THR A 98 -2.26 7.99 0.28
CA THR A 98 -1.32 7.47 -0.71
C THR A 98 -1.83 7.79 -2.10
N LYS A 99 -0.95 8.28 -2.98
CA LYS A 99 -1.22 8.47 -4.41
C LYS A 99 -0.37 7.51 -5.21
N ASN A 100 -1.00 6.81 -6.14
CA ASN A 100 -0.33 5.87 -7.03
C ASN A 100 -0.24 6.49 -8.44
N LEU A 101 0.98 6.57 -8.95
CA LEU A 101 1.26 7.08 -10.29
C LEU A 101 1.88 5.98 -11.14
N TYR A 102 1.40 5.84 -12.37
CA TYR A 102 1.92 4.96 -13.38
C TYR A 102 2.40 5.80 -14.57
N ASN A 103 3.70 5.81 -14.85
CA ASN A 103 4.30 6.70 -15.84
C ASN A 103 3.85 8.17 -15.70
N GLY A 104 3.74 8.68 -14.48
CA GLY A 104 3.30 10.03 -14.18
C GLY A 104 1.78 10.25 -14.22
N LEU A 105 0.98 9.25 -14.62
CA LEU A 105 -0.49 9.33 -14.60
C LEU A 105 -1.05 8.83 -13.28
N SER A 106 -1.95 9.57 -12.66
CA SER A 106 -2.63 9.14 -11.44
C SER A 106 -3.56 7.96 -11.74
N VAL A 107 -3.35 6.84 -11.05
CA VAL A 107 -4.15 5.61 -11.20
C VAL A 107 -5.01 5.31 -9.98
N GLY A 108 -4.93 6.12 -8.94
CA GLY A 108 -5.78 6.02 -7.76
C GLY A 108 -5.13 6.60 -6.53
N SER A 109 -5.93 6.77 -5.49
CA SER A 109 -5.49 7.13 -4.15
C SER A 109 -6.10 6.18 -3.12
N GLU A 110 -5.46 6.11 -1.96
CA GLU A 110 -5.86 5.30 -0.83
C GLU A 110 -5.70 6.14 0.44
N SER A 111 -6.70 6.17 1.30
CA SER A 111 -6.60 6.79 2.62
C SER A 111 -6.58 5.69 3.65
N VAL A 112 -5.55 5.67 4.48
CA VAL A 112 -5.36 4.70 5.55
C VAL A 112 -5.34 5.41 6.88
N SER A 113 -6.09 4.87 7.84
CA SER A 113 -6.15 5.37 9.22
C SER A 113 -5.77 4.26 10.18
N PHE A 114 -4.81 4.51 11.05
CA PHE A 114 -4.50 3.66 12.18
C PHE A 114 -4.98 4.29 13.48
N ARG A 115 -5.54 3.44 14.36
CA ARG A 115 -5.91 3.81 15.74
C ARG A 115 -5.33 2.77 16.69
N LEU A 116 -4.70 3.23 17.76
CA LEU A 116 -4.02 2.41 18.74
C LEU A 116 -4.74 2.52 20.07
N TYR A 117 -5.12 1.38 20.63
CA TYR A 117 -5.79 1.31 21.94
C TYR A 117 -4.97 0.41 22.85
N ALA A 118 -4.53 0.93 24.00
CA ALA A 118 -3.86 0.13 25.01
C ALA A 118 -4.81 -0.96 25.52
N GLN A 119 -4.34 -2.21 25.56
CA GLN A 119 -5.11 -3.36 26.03
C GLN A 119 -4.22 -4.29 26.89
N GLY A 120 -4.27 -4.14 28.17
CA GLY A 120 -3.35 -4.84 29.10
C GLY A 120 -1.89 -4.44 28.84
N SER A 121 -1.03 -5.43 28.55
CA SER A 121 0.38 -5.20 28.18
C SER A 121 0.57 -4.91 26.68
N GLY A 122 -0.47 -5.09 25.87
CA GLY A 122 -0.42 -4.98 24.42
C GLY A 122 -1.22 -3.80 23.87
N THR A 123 -1.37 -3.79 22.54
CA THR A 123 -2.08 -2.77 21.76
C THR A 123 -3.07 -3.42 20.83
N MET A 124 -4.31 -2.98 20.87
CA MET A 124 -5.26 -3.23 19.80
C MET A 124 -5.02 -2.21 18.69
N LEU A 125 -4.47 -2.66 17.57
CA LEU A 125 -4.26 -1.87 16.38
C LEU A 125 -5.45 -2.01 15.44
N VAL A 126 -6.13 -0.90 15.16
CA VAL A 126 -7.26 -0.83 14.22
C VAL A 126 -6.81 -0.08 12.98
N MET A 127 -7.02 -0.68 11.82
CA MET A 127 -6.75 -0.10 10.51
C MET A 127 -8.05 0.11 9.74
N THR A 128 -8.23 1.29 9.18
CA THR A 128 -9.33 1.59 8.25
C THR A 128 -8.74 2.00 6.91
N ASP A 129 -9.13 1.32 5.85
CA ASP A 129 -8.67 1.54 4.48
C ASP A 129 -9.84 2.01 3.60
N LYS A 130 -9.62 3.08 2.83
CA LYS A 130 -10.55 3.60 1.82
C LYS A 130 -9.81 3.79 0.51
N GLN A 131 -10.20 3.04 -0.49
CA GLN A 131 -9.62 3.12 -1.83
C GLN A 131 -10.48 4.01 -2.74
N ASN A 132 -9.84 4.93 -3.43
CA ASN A 132 -10.46 5.79 -4.44
C ASN A 132 -9.81 5.53 -5.81
N PRO A 133 -10.30 4.56 -6.59
CA PRO A 133 -9.78 4.31 -7.92
C PRO A 133 -10.16 5.47 -8.86
N HIS A 134 -9.16 6.03 -9.55
CA HIS A 134 -9.36 7.13 -10.53
C HIS A 134 -9.16 6.67 -11.97
N LEU A 135 -9.20 5.37 -12.24
CA LEU A 135 -8.99 4.85 -13.59
C LEU A 135 -10.21 5.13 -14.48
N PRO A 136 -10.06 5.87 -15.59
CA PRO A 136 -11.08 5.93 -16.64
C PRO A 136 -11.35 4.51 -17.16
N GLY A 137 -12.63 4.17 -17.42
CA GLY A 137 -13.08 2.82 -17.75
C GLY A 137 -12.24 2.03 -18.76
N PRO A 138 -11.84 2.62 -19.94
CA PRO A 138 -11.02 1.91 -20.91
C PRO A 138 -9.59 1.60 -20.39
N PHE A 139 -9.03 2.44 -19.53
CA PHE A 139 -7.72 2.21 -18.93
C PHE A 139 -7.73 1.11 -17.89
N HIS A 140 -8.83 0.95 -17.18
CA HIS A 140 -9.04 -0.15 -16.23
C HIS A 140 -9.05 -1.50 -16.94
N LEU A 141 -9.72 -1.60 -18.10
CA LEU A 141 -9.75 -2.79 -18.95
C LEU A 141 -8.37 -3.11 -19.56
N LEU A 142 -7.61 -2.09 -19.96
CA LEU A 142 -6.26 -2.26 -20.50
C LEU A 142 -5.30 -2.79 -19.42
N MET A 143 -5.35 -2.24 -18.21
CA MET A 143 -4.52 -2.69 -17.08
C MET A 143 -4.89 -4.11 -16.63
N LEU A 144 -6.19 -4.43 -16.61
CA LEU A 144 -6.67 -5.80 -16.40
C LEU A 144 -6.13 -6.76 -17.46
N GLY A 145 -6.17 -6.35 -18.74
CA GLY A 145 -5.66 -7.13 -19.85
C GLY A 145 -4.15 -7.36 -19.76
N MET A 146 -3.37 -6.36 -19.36
CA MET A 146 -1.92 -6.47 -19.21
C MET A 146 -1.51 -7.38 -18.04
N GLU A 147 -2.23 -7.35 -16.90
CA GLU A 147 -1.99 -8.28 -15.81
C GLU A 147 -2.36 -9.73 -16.17
N VAL A 148 -3.41 -9.92 -16.94
CA VAL A 148 -3.81 -11.25 -17.46
C VAL A 148 -2.76 -11.81 -18.42
N ILE A 149 -2.12 -10.97 -19.24
CA ILE A 149 -1.05 -11.39 -20.15
C ILE A 149 0.25 -11.72 -19.40
N LYS A 150 0.56 -11.03 -18.28
CA LYS A 150 1.73 -11.33 -17.42
C LYS A 150 1.63 -12.67 -16.69
N SER A 151 0.45 -13.10 -16.38
CA SER A 151 0.21 -14.32 -15.63
C SER A 151 -0.02 -15.50 -16.55
N ASN A 152 1.06 -16.15 -17.02
CA ASN A 152 0.92 -17.44 -17.67
C ASN A 152 0.03 -18.39 -16.83
N VAL A 153 -1.18 -18.58 -17.30
CA VAL A 153 -2.12 -19.72 -17.10
C VAL A 153 -2.63 -20.02 -15.67
N LEU A 154 -1.92 -19.75 -14.59
CA LEU A 154 -2.37 -20.13 -13.23
C LEU A 154 -2.76 -18.97 -12.30
N SER A 155 -2.51 -17.73 -12.68
CA SER A 155 -2.72 -16.56 -11.85
C SER A 155 -4.03 -15.77 -12.06
N PRO A 156 -4.86 -15.94 -13.10
CA PRO A 156 -6.05 -15.09 -13.27
C PRO A 156 -7.05 -15.26 -12.12
N VAL A 157 -7.20 -16.46 -11.59
CA VAL A 157 -8.11 -16.73 -10.45
C VAL A 157 -7.60 -16.08 -9.17
N VAL A 158 -6.29 -16.13 -8.91
CA VAL A 158 -5.66 -15.55 -7.72
C VAL A 158 -5.69 -14.02 -7.79
N THR A 159 -5.39 -13.42 -8.95
CA THR A 159 -5.43 -11.96 -9.14
C THR A 159 -6.86 -11.42 -9.05
N VAL A 160 -7.84 -12.12 -9.62
CA VAL A 160 -9.27 -11.78 -9.49
C VAL A 160 -9.73 -11.96 -8.05
N MET A 161 -9.30 -13.02 -7.36
CA MET A 161 -9.62 -13.20 -5.93
C MET A 161 -9.06 -12.07 -5.06
N PHE A 162 -7.82 -11.62 -5.26
CA PHE A 162 -7.25 -10.52 -4.50
C PHE A 162 -7.91 -9.16 -4.82
N ARG A 163 -8.47 -8.97 -6.01
CA ARG A 163 -9.25 -7.77 -6.37
C ARG A 163 -10.69 -7.80 -5.88
N VAL A 164 -11.32 -8.98 -5.91
CA VAL A 164 -12.70 -9.18 -5.44
C VAL A 164 -12.76 -9.25 -3.91
N PHE A 165 -11.66 -9.66 -3.26
CA PHE A 165 -11.58 -9.76 -1.80
C PHE A 165 -10.47 -8.88 -1.22
N PRO A 166 -10.64 -7.53 -1.19
CA PRO A 166 -9.69 -6.63 -0.51
C PRO A 166 -9.51 -6.97 0.98
N PHE A 167 -10.47 -7.69 1.56
CA PHE A 167 -10.43 -8.29 2.89
C PHE A 167 -9.20 -9.20 3.11
N LEU A 168 -8.81 -10.02 2.13
CA LEU A 168 -7.66 -10.93 2.27
C LEU A 168 -6.33 -10.17 2.28
N ARG A 169 -6.23 -9.09 1.53
CA ARG A 169 -5.03 -8.27 1.42
C ARG A 169 -4.67 -7.63 2.76
N SER A 170 -5.59 -6.96 3.40
CA SER A 170 -5.25 -6.13 4.56
C SER A 170 -5.22 -6.88 5.88
N ASN A 171 -5.83 -8.07 6.00
CA ASN A 171 -5.52 -8.97 7.12
C ASN A 171 -4.04 -9.40 7.08
N ARG A 172 -3.49 -9.54 5.88
CA ARG A 172 -2.07 -9.84 5.68
C ARG A 172 -1.17 -8.67 6.08
N GLU A 173 -1.57 -7.44 5.78
CA GLU A 173 -0.84 -6.22 6.17
C GLU A 173 -0.77 -6.08 7.69
N LEU A 174 -1.90 -6.17 8.39
CA LEU A 174 -1.95 -6.14 9.85
C LEU A 174 -1.13 -7.27 10.50
N SER A 175 -1.18 -8.47 9.93
CA SER A 175 -0.36 -9.60 10.42
C SER A 175 1.14 -9.35 10.23
N ARG A 176 1.53 -8.71 9.14
CA ARG A 176 2.93 -8.32 8.90
C ARG A 176 3.40 -7.24 9.88
N ILE A 177 2.57 -6.20 10.14
CA ILE A 177 2.86 -5.17 11.15
C ILE A 177 3.06 -5.84 12.51
N LYS A 178 2.10 -6.68 12.95
CA LYS A 178 2.19 -7.43 14.21
C LYS A 178 3.51 -8.19 14.29
N ASN A 179 3.80 -9.02 13.30
CA ASN A 179 5.00 -9.87 13.30
C ASN A 179 6.30 -9.05 13.29
N ALA A 180 6.32 -7.89 12.63
CA ALA A 180 7.50 -7.03 12.59
C ALA A 180 7.73 -6.33 13.93
N VAL A 181 6.67 -5.84 14.57
CA VAL A 181 6.74 -5.18 15.88
C VAL A 181 7.13 -6.16 16.99
N GLU A 182 6.60 -7.39 16.98
CA GLU A 182 6.86 -8.40 18.01
C GLU A 182 8.24 -9.07 17.88
N ARG A 183 8.93 -8.91 16.75
CA ARG A 183 10.30 -9.44 16.53
C ARG A 183 11.42 -8.44 16.82
N GLY A 184 11.07 -7.15 16.81
CA GLY A 184 12.01 -6.02 16.85
C GLY A 184 12.53 -5.60 18.09
#